data_abea20458268f0f9c74b2f38c2f61346
#
_entry.id   abea20458268f0f9c74b2f38c2f61346
#
_cell.length_a   1.000
_cell.length_b   1.000
_cell.length_c   1.000
_cell.angle_alpha   90.00
_cell.angle_beta   90.00
_cell.angle_gamma   90.00
#
_symmetry.space_group_name_H-M   'P 1'
#
loop_
_entity.id
_entity.type
_entity.pdbx_description
1 polymer ?
#
loop_
_entity_poly.entity_id
_entity_poly.type
_entity_poly.pdbx_seq_one_letter_code
_entity_poly.pdbx_strand_id
1 'polypeptide(L)'
;MSKDEDLNFTVKKKAYTENGILINSQKLDGLKVPDESIPTTIKILEEKKLGKKKINFRLKDWGISRQRYWGCPIPMAYDQNGKVFPIPKENLPVKLPENINLNSKGNPLNNENVWKNIVIKGKKLTRETDTLDTFVDSSWYFIRFCSPDSKKYGYDYDEVKYWMPVDQYIGGVEHAILHLLYSRFFMHALSHQNNSFDIKEPFNGLFTQGMVCHETYKDKNNNWRWFGHQFFVWC
;
A
#
# COMPACT_ATOMS: atom_id res chain seq x y z
N MET A 1 6.36 -36.60 15.49
CA MET A 1 7.02 -35.34 15.89
C MET A 1 7.22 -35.38 17.37
N SER A 2 8.40 -35.20 17.89
CA SER A 2 8.64 -35.16 19.34
C SER A 2 8.90 -33.72 19.78
N LYS A 3 8.50 -33.40 20.99
CA LYS A 3 8.89 -32.22 21.71
C LYS A 3 10.08 -32.60 22.57
N ASP A 4 11.17 -31.86 22.54
CA ASP A 4 12.35 -32.05 23.38
C ASP A 4 12.94 -33.48 23.33
N GLU A 5 13.02 -34.09 22.12
CA GLU A 5 13.58 -35.42 21.87
C GLU A 5 12.84 -36.60 22.56
N ASP A 6 11.62 -36.37 23.04
CA ASP A 6 10.80 -37.45 23.61
C ASP A 6 10.30 -38.38 22.51
N LEU A 7 10.92 -39.52 22.39
CA LEU A 7 10.60 -40.57 21.38
C LEU A 7 9.22 -41.23 21.62
N ASN A 8 8.65 -41.07 22.81
CA ASN A 8 7.32 -41.59 23.17
C ASN A 8 6.21 -40.56 22.97
N PHE A 9 6.51 -39.38 22.43
CA PHE A 9 5.51 -38.35 22.16
C PHE A 9 4.42 -38.84 21.24
N THR A 10 3.18 -38.69 21.67
CA THR A 10 1.99 -39.07 20.88
C THR A 10 1.00 -37.91 20.75
N VAL A 11 0.46 -37.71 19.55
CA VAL A 11 -0.59 -36.73 19.31
C VAL A 11 -1.94 -37.30 19.74
N LYS A 12 -2.60 -36.69 20.75
CA LYS A 12 -3.87 -37.20 21.30
C LYS A 12 -5.11 -36.63 20.64
N LYS A 13 -5.33 -35.31 20.74
CA LYS A 13 -6.57 -34.63 20.28
C LYS A 13 -6.37 -33.55 19.23
N LYS A 14 -5.24 -32.87 19.25
CA LYS A 14 -4.91 -31.80 18.30
C LYS A 14 -3.56 -32.06 17.66
N ALA A 15 -3.40 -31.69 16.40
CA ALA A 15 -2.11 -31.72 15.73
C ALA A 15 -1.10 -30.86 16.51
N TYR A 16 0.10 -31.35 16.64
CA TYR A 16 1.21 -30.56 17.18
C TYR A 16 1.76 -29.66 16.06
N THR A 17 1.74 -28.37 16.28
CA THR A 17 2.09 -27.35 15.28
C THR A 17 3.32 -26.53 15.62
N GLU A 18 3.99 -26.84 16.72
CA GLU A 18 5.20 -26.16 17.16
C GLU A 18 6.46 -26.84 16.57
N ASN A 19 7.62 -26.23 16.85
CA ASN A 19 8.90 -26.79 16.42
C ASN A 19 9.18 -28.13 17.12
N GLY A 20 9.84 -29.03 16.39
CA GLY A 20 10.16 -30.37 16.92
C GLY A 20 10.93 -31.19 15.92
N ILE A 21 11.15 -32.46 16.24
CA ILE A 21 11.85 -33.42 15.39
C ILE A 21 10.86 -34.47 14.91
N LEU A 22 10.89 -34.82 13.63
CA LEU A 22 10.06 -35.91 13.08
C LEU A 22 10.53 -37.26 13.59
N ILE A 23 9.57 -38.07 14.06
CA ILE A 23 9.77 -39.46 14.45
C ILE A 23 8.73 -40.33 13.77
N ASN A 24 9.05 -41.62 13.53
CA ASN A 24 8.17 -42.57 12.86
C ASN A 24 7.63 -42.07 11.49
N SER A 25 8.50 -41.35 10.77
CA SER A 25 8.16 -40.66 9.50
C SER A 25 9.06 -41.18 8.34
N GLN A 26 9.64 -42.36 8.50
CA GLN A 26 10.49 -43.02 7.51
C GLN A 26 11.67 -42.15 7.05
N LYS A 27 11.68 -41.75 5.77
CA LYS A 27 12.76 -40.95 5.17
C LYS A 27 12.86 -39.53 5.75
N LEU A 28 11.92 -39.12 6.56
CA LEU A 28 11.91 -37.80 7.17
C LEU A 28 12.27 -37.84 8.67
N ASP A 29 12.56 -39.02 9.22
CA ASP A 29 12.95 -39.16 10.63
C ASP A 29 14.21 -38.34 10.92
N GLY A 30 14.21 -37.69 12.09
CA GLY A 30 15.31 -36.87 12.56
C GLY A 30 15.32 -35.44 12.01
N LEU A 31 14.47 -35.10 11.04
CA LEU A 31 14.41 -33.73 10.50
C LEU A 31 13.69 -32.76 11.43
N LYS A 32 14.24 -31.56 11.53
CA LYS A 32 13.64 -30.46 12.28
C LYS A 32 12.42 -29.88 11.54
N VAL A 33 11.36 -29.65 12.28
CA VAL A 33 10.11 -29.02 11.78
C VAL A 33 10.08 -27.56 12.24
N PRO A 34 9.78 -26.63 11.34
CA PRO A 34 9.44 -26.77 9.92
C PRO A 34 10.65 -26.69 8.96
N ASP A 35 11.83 -26.30 9.46
CA ASP A 35 12.94 -25.76 8.65
C ASP A 35 13.55 -26.79 7.69
N GLU A 36 13.67 -28.05 8.11
CA GLU A 36 14.26 -29.12 7.29
C GLU A 36 13.19 -30.02 6.67
N SER A 37 12.11 -30.27 7.40
CA SER A 37 11.08 -31.24 7.00
C SER A 37 10.26 -30.77 5.81
N ILE A 38 9.88 -29.49 5.77
CA ILE A 38 9.07 -28.94 4.66
C ILE A 38 9.86 -28.92 3.34
N PRO A 39 11.08 -28.36 3.28
CA PRO A 39 11.87 -28.37 2.05
C PRO A 39 12.16 -29.78 1.55
N THR A 40 12.52 -30.70 2.45
CA THR A 40 12.83 -32.10 2.10
C THR A 40 11.59 -32.82 1.55
N THR A 41 10.41 -32.61 2.18
CA THR A 41 9.17 -33.19 1.68
C THR A 41 8.81 -32.68 0.30
N ILE A 42 8.94 -31.36 0.08
CA ILE A 42 8.69 -30.74 -1.23
C ILE A 42 9.61 -31.37 -2.29
N LYS A 43 10.90 -31.49 -1.99
CA LYS A 43 11.89 -32.10 -2.91
C LYS A 43 11.50 -33.53 -3.28
N ILE A 44 11.12 -34.35 -2.31
CA ILE A 44 10.67 -35.73 -2.55
C ILE A 44 9.43 -35.79 -3.46
N LEU A 45 8.47 -34.87 -3.25
CA LEU A 45 7.25 -34.81 -4.07
C LEU A 45 7.54 -34.36 -5.51
N GLU A 46 8.47 -33.42 -5.68
CA GLU A 46 8.91 -32.95 -7.00
C GLU A 46 9.66 -34.01 -7.77
N GLU A 47 10.61 -34.71 -7.13
CA GLU A 47 11.35 -35.80 -7.73
C GLU A 47 10.44 -36.97 -8.19
N LYS A 48 9.39 -37.24 -7.41
CA LYS A 48 8.38 -38.25 -7.76
C LYS A 48 7.33 -37.76 -8.74
N LYS A 49 7.37 -36.49 -9.16
CA LYS A 49 6.34 -35.83 -10.00
C LYS A 49 4.92 -35.88 -9.41
N LEU A 50 4.81 -35.93 -8.08
CA LEU A 50 3.54 -35.98 -7.35
C LEU A 50 3.05 -34.59 -6.93
N GLY A 51 3.90 -33.58 -7.00
CA GLY A 51 3.58 -32.21 -6.64
C GLY A 51 4.68 -31.22 -6.99
N LYS A 52 4.43 -29.96 -6.78
CA LYS A 52 5.41 -28.87 -6.94
C LYS A 52 5.25 -27.85 -5.83
N LYS A 53 6.33 -27.18 -5.45
CA LYS A 53 6.30 -26.07 -4.51
C LYS A 53 5.37 -24.98 -5.01
N LYS A 54 4.45 -24.52 -4.18
CA LYS A 54 3.59 -23.38 -4.43
C LYS A 54 3.61 -22.44 -3.23
N ILE A 55 3.86 -21.17 -3.49
CA ILE A 55 3.78 -20.13 -2.47
C ILE A 55 2.44 -19.43 -2.65
N ASN A 56 1.61 -19.45 -1.63
CA ASN A 56 0.35 -18.71 -1.60
C ASN A 56 0.51 -17.48 -0.71
N PHE A 57 0.39 -16.31 -1.29
CA PHE A 57 0.39 -15.06 -0.53
C PHE A 57 -1.00 -14.84 0.07
N ARG A 58 -1.07 -14.55 1.36
CA ARG A 58 -2.31 -14.20 2.07
C ARG A 58 -2.38 -12.68 2.25
N LEU A 59 -2.29 -11.96 1.13
CA LEU A 59 -2.45 -10.52 1.11
C LEU A 59 -3.91 -10.19 0.80
N LYS A 60 -4.45 -9.18 1.48
CA LYS A 60 -5.72 -8.56 1.10
C LYS A 60 -5.43 -7.50 0.05
N ASP A 61 -6.39 -7.28 -0.85
CA ASP A 61 -6.33 -6.18 -1.79
C ASP A 61 -6.23 -4.85 -1.03
N TRP A 62 -5.32 -4.01 -1.49
CA TRP A 62 -5.14 -2.68 -0.94
C TRP A 62 -5.83 -1.67 -1.82
N GLY A 63 -7.04 -1.27 -1.41
CA GLY A 63 -7.83 -0.28 -2.11
C GLY A 63 -7.28 1.13 -1.88
N ILE A 64 -6.88 1.79 -2.96
CA ILE A 64 -6.38 3.17 -2.96
C ILE A 64 -7.39 4.19 -3.49
N SER A 65 -8.54 3.74 -3.98
CA SER A 65 -9.63 4.59 -4.45
C SER A 65 -10.57 5.00 -3.33
N ARG A 66 -11.13 6.19 -3.42
CA ARG A 66 -12.04 6.78 -2.43
C ARG A 66 -13.25 7.40 -3.11
N GLN A 67 -14.42 7.14 -2.55
CA GLN A 67 -15.72 7.64 -3.02
C GLN A 67 -15.96 9.04 -2.45
N ARG A 68 -15.12 10.00 -2.85
CA ARG A 68 -15.18 11.39 -2.38
C ARG A 68 -14.64 12.35 -3.44
N TYR A 69 -15.03 13.63 -3.31
CA TYR A 69 -14.56 14.67 -4.21
C TYR A 69 -13.06 14.97 -4.05
N TRP A 70 -12.60 15.09 -2.79
CA TRP A 70 -11.24 15.50 -2.48
C TRP A 70 -10.23 14.36 -2.72
N GLY A 71 -9.31 14.59 -3.64
CA GLY A 71 -8.24 13.66 -4.00
C GLY A 71 -7.87 13.81 -5.48
N CYS A 72 -6.79 13.16 -5.89
CA CYS A 72 -6.37 13.12 -7.29
C CYS A 72 -7.36 12.25 -8.10
N PRO A 73 -7.94 12.76 -9.21
CA PRO A 73 -8.80 11.95 -10.07
C PRO A 73 -8.03 10.78 -10.68
N ILE A 74 -8.67 9.62 -10.74
CA ILE A 74 -8.09 8.42 -11.37
C ILE A 74 -8.24 8.56 -12.90
N PRO A 75 -7.16 8.53 -13.68
CA PRO A 75 -7.22 8.78 -15.13
C PRO A 75 -7.67 7.54 -15.90
N MET A 76 -8.84 7.00 -15.55
CA MET A 76 -9.46 5.84 -16.18
C MET A 76 -10.88 6.15 -16.63
N ALA A 77 -11.36 5.39 -17.61
CA ALA A 77 -12.74 5.43 -18.07
C ALA A 77 -13.22 4.04 -18.47
N TYR A 78 -14.52 3.86 -18.54
CA TYR A 78 -15.18 2.59 -18.81
C TYR A 78 -16.10 2.71 -20.01
N ASP A 79 -16.18 1.67 -20.82
CA ASP A 79 -17.23 1.53 -21.82
C ASP A 79 -18.53 0.96 -21.20
N GLN A 80 -19.56 0.82 -22.03
CA GLN A 80 -20.85 0.28 -21.60
C GLN A 80 -20.78 -1.18 -21.09
N ASN A 81 -19.72 -1.90 -21.44
CA ASN A 81 -19.50 -3.29 -21.02
C ASN A 81 -18.58 -3.37 -19.79
N GLY A 82 -18.22 -2.24 -19.19
CA GLY A 82 -17.32 -2.18 -18.04
C GLY A 82 -15.83 -2.39 -18.38
N LYS A 83 -15.47 -2.40 -19.67
CA LYS A 83 -14.07 -2.49 -20.06
C LYS A 83 -13.34 -1.18 -19.75
N VAL A 84 -12.19 -1.30 -19.10
CA VAL A 84 -11.37 -0.18 -18.64
C VAL A 84 -10.48 0.36 -19.77
N PHE A 85 -10.40 1.69 -19.84
CA PHE A 85 -9.54 2.42 -20.76
C PHE A 85 -8.78 3.51 -20.00
N PRO A 86 -7.45 3.63 -20.16
CA PRO A 86 -6.71 4.76 -19.61
C PRO A 86 -7.09 6.03 -20.38
N ILE A 87 -7.16 7.14 -19.68
CA ILE A 87 -7.30 8.47 -20.30
C ILE A 87 -6.03 8.76 -21.10
N PRO A 88 -6.12 9.07 -22.39
CA PRO A 88 -4.96 9.35 -23.22
C PRO A 88 -4.15 10.54 -22.69
N LYS A 89 -2.84 10.51 -22.95
CA LYS A 89 -1.90 11.52 -22.44
C LYS A 89 -2.26 12.96 -22.87
N GLU A 90 -2.81 13.11 -24.07
CA GLU A 90 -3.29 14.40 -24.60
C GLU A 90 -4.50 14.96 -23.85
N ASN A 91 -5.21 14.12 -23.11
CA ASN A 91 -6.38 14.50 -22.29
C ASN A 91 -6.04 14.65 -20.79
N LEU A 92 -4.76 14.62 -20.43
CA LEU A 92 -4.29 14.86 -19.06
C LEU A 92 -3.89 16.33 -18.87
N PRO A 93 -3.98 16.84 -17.66
CA PRO A 93 -4.51 16.23 -16.44
C PRO A 93 -6.03 16.14 -16.42
N VAL A 94 -6.57 15.11 -15.75
CA VAL A 94 -8.00 15.08 -15.42
C VAL A 94 -8.24 16.08 -14.30
N LYS A 95 -9.00 17.16 -14.59
CA LYS A 95 -9.33 18.18 -13.60
C LYS A 95 -10.67 17.87 -12.95
N LEU A 96 -10.77 18.09 -11.65
CA LEU A 96 -12.04 18.03 -10.92
C LEU A 96 -12.96 19.18 -11.35
N PRO A 97 -14.29 18.98 -11.36
CA PRO A 97 -15.23 20.07 -11.63
C PRO A 97 -15.25 21.06 -10.47
N GLU A 98 -15.23 22.35 -10.75
CA GLU A 98 -15.17 23.41 -9.72
C GLU A 98 -16.53 23.64 -9.03
N ASN A 99 -17.63 23.56 -9.80
CA ASN A 99 -19.00 23.80 -9.30
C ASN A 99 -19.68 22.46 -9.03
N ILE A 100 -19.52 21.92 -7.84
CA ILE A 100 -20.06 20.63 -7.44
C ILE A 100 -20.89 20.74 -6.15
N ASN A 101 -22.00 20.01 -6.08
CA ASN A 101 -22.79 19.91 -4.85
C ASN A 101 -22.19 18.85 -3.91
N LEU A 102 -21.43 19.33 -2.92
CA LEU A 102 -20.79 18.46 -1.91
C LEU A 102 -21.78 17.85 -0.89
N ASN A 103 -23.01 18.39 -0.82
CA ASN A 103 -24.04 17.88 0.10
C ASN A 103 -24.84 16.70 -0.47
N SER A 104 -24.48 16.22 -1.65
CA SER A 104 -25.13 15.05 -2.24
C SER A 104 -24.81 13.77 -1.46
N LYS A 105 -25.79 12.86 -1.37
CA LYS A 105 -25.54 11.52 -0.79
C LYS A 105 -24.58 10.73 -1.70
N GLY A 106 -23.61 10.07 -1.08
CA GLY A 106 -22.63 9.23 -1.77
C GLY A 106 -21.48 10.04 -2.39
N ASN A 107 -20.87 9.51 -3.44
CA ASN A 107 -19.77 10.18 -4.13
C ASN A 107 -20.30 11.34 -4.97
N PRO A 108 -19.93 12.61 -4.67
CA PRO A 108 -20.44 13.78 -5.39
C PRO A 108 -20.18 13.74 -6.90
N LEU A 109 -19.04 13.18 -7.32
CA LEU A 109 -18.65 13.09 -8.73
C LEU A 109 -19.57 12.18 -9.56
N ASN A 110 -20.28 11.25 -8.92
CA ASN A 110 -21.26 10.41 -9.62
C ASN A 110 -22.43 11.18 -10.22
N ASN A 111 -22.73 12.35 -9.65
CA ASN A 111 -23.86 13.19 -10.07
C ASN A 111 -23.47 14.19 -11.18
N GLU A 112 -22.18 14.33 -11.48
CA GLU A 112 -21.64 15.28 -12.45
C GLU A 112 -21.63 14.67 -13.87
N ASN A 113 -22.81 14.58 -14.49
CA ASN A 113 -22.99 13.90 -15.77
C ASN A 113 -22.15 14.51 -16.92
N VAL A 114 -21.97 15.84 -16.93
CA VAL A 114 -21.16 16.51 -17.97
C VAL A 114 -19.70 16.13 -17.81
N TRP A 115 -19.18 16.14 -16.58
CA TRP A 115 -17.81 15.77 -16.29
C TRP A 115 -17.56 14.27 -16.47
N LYS A 116 -18.50 13.45 -16.05
CA LYS A 116 -18.39 11.99 -16.04
C LYS A 116 -18.40 11.39 -17.45
N ASN A 117 -19.27 11.90 -18.34
CA ASN A 117 -19.43 11.34 -19.68
C ASN A 117 -18.47 12.03 -20.67
N ILE A 118 -17.64 11.25 -21.33
CA ILE A 118 -16.61 11.74 -22.25
C ILE A 118 -16.62 10.99 -23.57
N VAL A 119 -16.04 11.60 -24.58
CA VAL A 119 -15.80 10.95 -25.87
C VAL A 119 -14.30 10.94 -26.15
N ILE A 120 -13.72 9.77 -26.28
CA ILE A 120 -12.31 9.59 -26.60
C ILE A 120 -12.18 8.76 -27.87
N LYS A 121 -11.53 9.32 -28.89
CA LYS A 121 -11.33 8.68 -30.20
C LYS A 121 -12.66 8.12 -30.78
N GLY A 122 -13.75 8.91 -30.68
CA GLY A 122 -15.08 8.55 -31.13
C GLY A 122 -15.86 7.55 -30.27
N LYS A 123 -15.29 7.06 -29.18
CA LYS A 123 -15.97 6.16 -28.24
C LYS A 123 -16.57 6.94 -27.07
N LYS A 124 -17.85 6.66 -26.78
CA LYS A 124 -18.51 7.17 -25.56
C LYS A 124 -18.04 6.35 -24.36
N LEU A 125 -17.48 7.01 -23.37
CA LEU A 125 -16.94 6.41 -22.17
C LEU A 125 -17.45 7.15 -20.93
N THR A 126 -17.44 6.46 -19.79
CA THR A 126 -17.73 7.04 -18.48
C THR A 126 -16.43 7.10 -17.68
N ARG A 127 -16.04 8.30 -17.19
CA ARG A 127 -14.86 8.46 -16.33
C ARG A 127 -15.04 7.70 -15.04
N GLU A 128 -13.90 7.27 -14.46
CA GLU A 128 -13.85 6.90 -13.06
C GLU A 128 -14.23 8.11 -12.20
N THR A 129 -15.09 7.89 -11.23
CA THR A 129 -15.59 8.92 -10.32
C THR A 129 -14.97 8.87 -8.94
N ASP A 130 -14.25 7.78 -8.64
CA ASP A 130 -13.44 7.71 -7.44
C ASP A 130 -12.19 8.59 -7.60
N THR A 131 -11.69 9.10 -6.47
CA THR A 131 -10.41 9.77 -6.39
C THR A 131 -9.40 8.88 -5.66
N LEU A 132 -8.13 9.12 -5.88
CA LEU A 132 -7.09 8.43 -5.12
C LEU A 132 -7.10 8.90 -3.66
N ASP A 133 -6.70 8.01 -2.75
CA ASP A 133 -6.39 8.38 -1.39
C ASP A 133 -5.36 9.51 -1.37
N THR A 134 -5.54 10.50 -0.50
CA THR A 134 -4.65 11.66 -0.42
C THR A 134 -3.22 11.31 -0.03
N PHE A 135 -3.00 10.15 0.59
CA PHE A 135 -1.65 9.64 0.79
C PHE A 135 -0.92 9.27 -0.51
N VAL A 136 -1.64 9.04 -1.62
CA VAL A 136 -1.01 8.86 -2.93
C VAL A 136 -0.35 10.16 -3.39
N ASP A 137 -1.01 11.31 -3.18
CA ASP A 137 -0.44 12.61 -3.53
C ASP A 137 0.83 12.90 -2.72
N SER A 138 0.81 12.64 -1.42
CA SER A 138 1.96 12.87 -0.54
C SER A 138 3.04 11.78 -0.64
N SER A 139 2.77 10.65 -1.30
CA SER A 139 3.68 9.51 -1.34
C SER A 139 4.96 9.75 -2.14
N TRP A 140 5.02 10.77 -2.96
CA TRP A 140 6.13 11.05 -3.87
C TRP A 140 6.64 12.50 -3.81
N TYR A 141 6.22 13.30 -2.82
CA TYR A 141 6.61 14.71 -2.73
C TYR A 141 8.12 14.90 -2.68
N PHE A 142 8.86 14.00 -2.03
CA PHE A 142 10.31 14.03 -1.93
C PHE A 142 10.97 13.82 -3.30
N ILE A 143 10.37 13.06 -4.22
CA ILE A 143 10.81 12.95 -5.63
C ILE A 143 10.61 14.30 -6.32
N ARG A 144 9.47 14.95 -6.12
CA ARG A 144 9.19 16.29 -6.68
C ARG A 144 10.17 17.33 -6.17
N PHE A 145 10.60 17.23 -4.92
CA PHE A 145 11.57 18.14 -4.32
C PHE A 145 12.96 18.04 -4.98
N CYS A 146 13.31 16.91 -5.58
CA CYS A 146 14.55 16.79 -6.34
C CYS A 146 14.55 17.68 -7.60
N SER A 147 13.37 17.99 -8.17
CA SER A 147 13.25 18.76 -9.43
C SER A 147 12.13 19.79 -9.34
N PRO A 148 12.21 20.79 -8.43
CA PRO A 148 11.12 21.73 -8.16
C PRO A 148 10.75 22.58 -9.37
N ASP A 149 11.68 22.87 -10.26
CA ASP A 149 11.50 23.72 -11.43
C ASP A 149 11.02 22.97 -12.68
N SER A 150 10.92 21.65 -12.64
CA SER A 150 10.46 20.86 -13.78
C SER A 150 9.00 21.21 -14.11
N LYS A 151 8.78 21.76 -15.32
CA LYS A 151 7.44 22.18 -15.80
C LYS A 151 6.77 21.15 -16.69
N LYS A 152 7.54 20.23 -17.24
CA LYS A 152 7.03 19.25 -18.23
C LYS A 152 6.62 17.92 -17.59
N TYR A 153 7.37 17.48 -16.60
CA TYR A 153 7.15 16.20 -15.90
C TYR A 153 7.10 16.41 -14.39
N GLY A 154 6.59 15.44 -13.66
CA GLY A 154 6.55 15.47 -12.20
C GLY A 154 7.93 15.53 -11.57
N TYR A 155 8.93 14.99 -12.22
CA TYR A 155 10.33 15.00 -11.80
C TYR A 155 11.28 14.82 -13.01
N ASP A 156 12.55 15.17 -12.83
CA ASP A 156 13.66 14.81 -13.68
C ASP A 156 14.41 13.61 -13.08
N TYR A 157 14.68 12.59 -13.89
CA TYR A 157 15.25 11.34 -13.37
C TYR A 157 16.71 11.48 -12.95
N ASP A 158 17.50 12.30 -13.65
CA ASP A 158 18.92 12.49 -13.31
C ASP A 158 19.04 13.23 -11.97
N GLU A 159 18.18 14.20 -11.72
CA GLU A 159 18.08 14.89 -10.43
C GLU A 159 17.63 13.91 -9.31
N VAL A 160 16.63 13.10 -9.57
CA VAL A 160 16.18 12.07 -8.61
C VAL A 160 17.30 11.08 -8.31
N LYS A 161 18.01 10.61 -9.32
CA LYS A 161 19.13 9.68 -9.16
C LYS A 161 20.27 10.26 -8.34
N TYR A 162 20.49 11.58 -8.43
CA TYR A 162 21.50 12.27 -7.64
C TYR A 162 21.13 12.43 -6.17
N TRP A 163 19.85 12.80 -5.90
CA TRP A 163 19.42 13.14 -4.56
C TRP A 163 18.85 11.96 -3.76
N MET A 164 18.37 10.91 -4.43
CA MET A 164 17.71 9.76 -3.79
C MET A 164 18.66 8.56 -3.62
N PRO A 165 18.39 7.69 -2.63
CA PRO A 165 17.34 7.79 -1.61
C PRO A 165 17.61 8.86 -0.56
N VAL A 166 16.56 9.31 0.16
CA VAL A 166 16.71 10.29 1.26
C VAL A 166 17.54 9.66 2.39
N ASP A 167 18.58 10.35 2.84
CA ASP A 167 19.53 9.81 3.83
C ASP A 167 18.89 9.56 5.17
N GLN A 168 18.13 10.54 5.68
CA GLN A 168 17.47 10.47 6.96
C GLN A 168 16.04 11.00 6.86
N TYR A 169 15.06 10.19 7.18
CA TYR A 169 13.65 10.56 7.20
C TYR A 169 13.13 10.59 8.63
N ILE A 170 12.56 11.72 9.03
CA ILE A 170 12.10 11.96 10.40
C ILE A 170 10.59 12.13 10.39
N GLY A 171 9.88 11.34 11.20
CA GLY A 171 8.43 11.41 11.27
C GLY A 171 7.84 10.55 12.37
N GLY A 172 6.51 10.60 12.52
CA GLY A 172 5.79 9.81 13.51
C GLY A 172 5.74 8.32 13.15
N VAL A 173 5.74 7.47 14.17
CA VAL A 173 5.66 6.00 14.01
C VAL A 173 4.36 5.55 13.35
N GLU A 174 3.27 6.32 13.48
CA GLU A 174 1.97 6.06 12.86
C GLU A 174 2.02 6.01 11.33
N HIS A 175 3.01 6.67 10.73
CA HIS A 175 3.20 6.68 9.29
C HIS A 175 3.76 5.36 8.73
N ALA A 176 4.19 4.43 9.57
CA ALA A 176 4.70 3.12 9.12
C ALA A 176 3.70 2.35 8.25
N ILE A 177 2.41 2.44 8.57
CA ILE A 177 1.30 1.81 7.82
C ILE A 177 0.50 2.80 6.97
N LEU A 178 0.87 4.07 6.96
CA LEU A 178 0.27 5.16 6.18
C LEU A 178 1.27 5.66 5.14
N HIS A 179 1.79 6.87 5.32
CA HIS A 179 2.66 7.54 4.36
C HIS A 179 3.88 6.70 3.92
N LEU A 180 4.56 6.02 4.84
CA LEU A 180 5.75 5.22 4.48
C LEU A 180 5.40 4.03 3.58
N LEU A 181 4.25 3.37 3.85
CA LEU A 181 3.78 2.27 3.01
C LEU A 181 3.45 2.77 1.60
N TYR A 182 2.74 3.90 1.49
CA TYR A 182 2.42 4.52 0.20
C TYR A 182 3.67 4.97 -0.55
N SER A 183 4.65 5.54 0.15
CA SER A 183 5.92 5.97 -0.45
C SER A 183 6.68 4.79 -1.05
N ARG A 184 6.82 3.69 -0.34
CA ARG A 184 7.45 2.48 -0.85
C ARG A 184 6.68 1.90 -2.04
N PHE A 185 5.36 1.83 -1.93
CA PHE A 185 4.52 1.38 -3.04
C PHE A 185 4.71 2.24 -4.29
N PHE A 186 4.75 3.57 -4.14
CA PHE A 186 4.91 4.49 -5.26
C PHE A 186 6.28 4.31 -5.96
N MET A 187 7.37 4.15 -5.19
CA MET A 187 8.69 3.84 -5.74
C MET A 187 8.68 2.53 -6.54
N HIS A 188 8.08 1.47 -5.98
CA HIS A 188 7.93 0.20 -6.69
C HIS A 188 7.06 0.32 -7.94
N ALA A 189 5.99 1.12 -7.90
CA ALA A 189 5.13 1.37 -9.05
C ALA A 189 5.88 2.11 -10.17
N LEU A 190 6.70 3.11 -9.84
CA LEU A 190 7.53 3.81 -10.81
C LEU A 190 8.61 2.91 -11.43
N SER A 191 9.15 1.98 -10.67
CA SER A 191 10.14 1.00 -11.15
C SER A 191 9.51 -0.17 -11.91
N HIS A 192 8.17 -0.35 -11.82
CA HIS A 192 7.49 -1.45 -12.49
C HIS A 192 7.55 -1.27 -14.01
N GLN A 193 8.09 -2.26 -14.71
CA GLN A 193 8.29 -2.23 -16.17
C GLN A 193 9.11 -1.02 -16.68
N ASN A 194 9.82 -0.33 -15.79
CA ASN A 194 10.69 0.80 -16.12
C ASN A 194 12.12 0.51 -15.65
N ASN A 195 12.91 -0.09 -16.52
CA ASN A 195 14.29 -0.49 -16.21
C ASN A 195 15.23 0.68 -15.95
N SER A 196 14.85 1.91 -16.30
CA SER A 196 15.64 3.11 -16.03
C SER A 196 15.42 3.66 -14.63
N PHE A 197 14.34 3.28 -13.95
CA PHE A 197 14.06 3.69 -12.57
C PHE A 197 14.35 2.54 -11.61
N ASP A 198 15.53 2.54 -10.99
CA ASP A 198 16.06 1.45 -10.17
C ASP A 198 16.00 1.68 -8.64
N ILE A 199 15.53 2.86 -8.22
CA ILE A 199 15.40 3.22 -6.81
C ILE A 199 14.11 2.63 -6.24
N LYS A 200 14.23 1.62 -5.40
CA LYS A 200 13.06 0.91 -4.81
C LYS A 200 12.71 1.38 -3.41
N GLU A 201 13.71 1.73 -2.62
CA GLU A 201 13.51 2.21 -1.25
C GLU A 201 13.70 3.73 -1.21
N PRO A 202 12.69 4.49 -0.73
CA PRO A 202 12.75 5.94 -0.73
C PRO A 202 13.67 6.52 0.33
N PHE A 203 13.90 5.80 1.44
CA PHE A 203 14.60 6.30 2.63
C PHE A 203 15.67 5.32 3.07
N ASN A 204 16.90 5.81 3.28
CA ASN A 204 18.02 5.02 3.81
C ASN A 204 17.89 4.80 5.31
N GLY A 205 17.46 5.80 6.04
CA GLY A 205 17.28 5.77 7.47
C GLY A 205 15.95 6.40 7.90
N LEU A 206 15.33 5.79 8.91
CA LEU A 206 14.11 6.29 9.51
C LEU A 206 14.37 6.62 10.98
N PHE A 207 14.10 7.85 11.38
CA PHE A 207 14.06 8.24 12.78
C PHE A 207 12.60 8.51 13.18
N THR A 208 12.02 7.62 13.98
CA THR A 208 10.66 7.76 14.45
C THR A 208 10.59 8.65 15.69
N GLN A 209 9.77 9.69 15.61
CA GLN A 209 9.45 10.52 16.77
C GLN A 209 8.48 9.77 17.67
N GLY A 210 8.56 10.03 18.99
CA GLY A 210 7.54 9.61 19.93
C GLY A 210 6.21 10.33 19.65
N MET A 211 5.11 9.70 20.04
CA MET A 211 3.81 10.35 19.97
C MET A 211 3.74 11.52 20.94
N VAL A 212 3.30 12.67 20.46
CA VAL A 212 3.02 13.83 21.31
C VAL A 212 1.76 13.54 22.10
N CYS A 213 1.88 13.45 23.41
CA CYS A 213 0.77 13.25 24.32
C CYS A 213 0.44 14.57 25.03
N HIS A 214 -0.84 14.84 25.18
CA HIS A 214 -1.36 15.98 25.93
C HIS A 214 -2.45 15.51 26.87
N GLU A 215 -2.52 16.12 28.03
CA GLU A 215 -3.59 15.85 28.99
C GLU A 215 -4.95 16.22 28.41
N THR A 216 -5.92 15.36 28.65
CA THR A 216 -7.31 15.60 28.26
C THR A 216 -8.17 15.76 29.52
N TYR A 217 -9.07 16.73 29.51
CA TYR A 217 -9.87 17.07 30.68
C TYR A 217 -11.35 16.79 30.41
N LYS A 218 -12.03 16.32 31.44
CA LYS A 218 -13.48 16.15 31.44
C LYS A 218 -14.13 17.04 32.50
N ASP A 219 -15.30 17.57 32.22
CA ASP A 219 -16.10 18.27 33.22
C ASP A 219 -16.78 17.29 34.20
N LYS A 220 -17.49 17.85 35.19
CA LYS A 220 -18.23 17.06 36.20
C LYS A 220 -19.29 16.14 35.62
N ASN A 221 -19.73 16.39 34.37
CA ASN A 221 -20.71 15.59 33.63
C ASN A 221 -20.06 14.60 32.68
N ASN A 222 -18.74 14.38 32.81
CA ASN A 222 -17.96 13.46 31.97
C ASN A 222 -17.84 13.86 30.48
N ASN A 223 -18.17 15.13 30.13
CA ASN A 223 -18.00 15.66 28.80
C ASN A 223 -16.56 16.14 28.58
N TRP A 224 -16.01 15.89 27.40
CA TRP A 224 -14.69 16.38 27.02
C TRP A 224 -14.68 17.91 26.96
N ARG A 225 -13.68 18.55 27.59
CA ARG A 225 -13.45 19.98 27.53
C ARG A 225 -12.21 20.28 26.73
N TRP A 226 -12.38 21.09 25.70
CA TRP A 226 -11.28 21.72 25.00
C TRP A 226 -10.91 23.00 25.74
N PHE A 227 -9.68 23.09 26.22
CA PHE A 227 -9.14 24.37 26.64
C PHE A 227 -8.78 25.14 25.38
N GLY A 228 -9.74 25.97 24.94
CA GLY A 228 -9.64 26.71 23.70
C GLY A 228 -8.59 27.81 23.73
N HIS A 229 -7.96 28.00 22.61
CA HIS A 229 -7.37 29.22 22.06
C HIS A 229 -6.08 29.82 22.64
N GLN A 230 -5.36 29.20 23.53
CA GLN A 230 -4.04 29.72 23.85
C GLN A 230 -3.02 28.58 23.79
N PHE A 231 -2.05 28.74 22.92
CA PHE A 231 -0.89 27.87 22.67
C PHE A 231 -1.00 26.89 21.48
N PHE A 232 -1.08 27.43 20.26
CA PHE A 232 -0.33 26.84 19.17
C PHE A 232 1.02 27.57 19.11
N VAL A 233 2.01 27.06 19.80
CA VAL A 233 3.40 27.36 19.49
C VAL A 233 3.84 26.27 18.55
N TRP A 234 4.03 26.65 17.30
CA TRP A 234 4.75 25.83 16.34
C TRP A 234 6.21 25.76 16.81
N CYS A 235 6.68 24.57 17.19
CA CYS A 235 8.08 24.24 17.16
C CYS A 235 8.39 23.50 15.87
#